data_de276fd6a67665bd78662abc64fd5a8c
#
_entry.id   de276fd6a67665bd78662abc64fd5a8c
#
_cell.length_a   1.000
_cell.length_b   1.000
_cell.length_c   1.000
_cell.angle_alpha   90.00
_cell.angle_beta   90.00
_cell.angle_gamma   90.00
#
_symmetry.space_group_name_H-M   'P 1'
#
loop_
_entity.id
_entity.type
_entity.pdbx_description
1 polymer ?
#
loop_
_entity_poly.entity_id
_entity_poly.type
_entity_poly.pdbx_seq_one_letter_code
_entity_poly.pdbx_strand_id
1 'polypeptide(L)'
;MSKTFLVSLKRTKWERDLLKYGSVKELKRIYRLQNQIFQRVYSSHVRQKKSQEKLMKTFNHDATFIYREELSIPFVKNFSFLISFGGDNHFIYTARFASQPIIGINSDPKTSTGALLYFHVDKFIEHYKKKKFYENQYLIEEWTLIEGIIEYPDGSKISTGKCISETIIRNEFAEAMSRYLIRINQKEYEEQKSSGLLLSTGAGSTGWFYNCLPHSIQLYEDATFPKNAEYFKIIAREPGFNRTHKFKYLYCTLHKDDVLEIISEMDGVIVVDSHPECSFSFPPGSKAKFFLSKEKLKVIKPYKNQNL
;
A
#
# COMPACT_ATOMS: atom_id res chain seq x y z
N MET A 1 21.71 -25.42 3.01
CA MET A 1 20.30 -25.42 2.55
C MET A 1 19.88 -23.97 2.32
N SER A 2 19.31 -23.63 1.18
CA SER A 2 18.77 -22.30 0.95
C SER A 2 17.55 -22.11 1.88
N LYS A 3 17.48 -20.99 2.58
CA LYS A 3 16.34 -20.69 3.45
C LYS A 3 15.11 -20.41 2.58
N THR A 4 13.98 -20.98 2.98
CA THR A 4 12.74 -20.91 2.18
C THR A 4 12.02 -19.57 2.36
N PHE A 5 12.10 -18.98 3.57
CA PHE A 5 11.36 -17.78 3.93
C PHE A 5 12.27 -16.58 4.22
N LEU A 6 11.92 -15.43 3.67
CA LEU A 6 12.45 -14.14 4.09
C LEU A 6 11.36 -13.40 4.88
N VAL A 7 11.63 -13.03 6.11
CA VAL A 7 10.69 -12.30 6.99
C VAL A 7 11.13 -10.85 7.12
N SER A 8 10.35 -9.96 6.55
CA SER A 8 10.49 -8.52 6.71
C SER A 8 9.84 -8.06 8.01
N LEU A 9 10.63 -7.48 8.89
CA LEU A 9 10.22 -6.92 10.17
C LEU A 9 10.11 -5.39 10.10
N LYS A 10 9.17 -4.83 10.85
CA LYS A 10 9.18 -3.37 11.12
C LYS A 10 9.51 -3.11 12.59
N ARG A 11 10.21 -2.01 12.85
CA ARG A 11 10.33 -1.51 14.22
C ARG A 11 8.98 -1.09 14.73
N THR A 12 8.65 -1.46 15.95
CA THR A 12 7.42 -1.01 16.63
C THR A 12 7.47 0.52 16.84
N LYS A 13 6.32 1.15 17.10
CA LYS A 13 6.31 2.59 17.43
C LYS A 13 7.22 2.90 18.62
N TRP A 14 7.18 2.06 19.66
CA TRP A 14 8.06 2.17 20.82
C TRP A 14 9.55 2.17 20.44
N GLU A 15 10.00 1.22 19.63
CA GLU A 15 11.40 1.14 19.21
C GLU A 15 11.84 2.36 18.40
N ARG A 16 11.00 2.82 17.47
CA ARG A 16 11.28 4.02 16.66
C ARG A 16 11.36 5.28 17.52
N ASP A 17 10.42 5.44 18.45
CA ASP A 17 10.38 6.60 19.31
C ASP A 17 11.55 6.57 20.33
N LEU A 18 11.96 5.39 20.80
CA LEU A 18 13.13 5.24 21.66
C LEU A 18 14.41 5.62 20.93
N LEU A 19 14.56 5.22 19.67
CA LEU A 19 15.68 5.67 18.82
C LEU A 19 15.68 7.19 18.62
N LYS A 20 14.50 7.79 18.46
CA LYS A 20 14.37 9.23 18.22
C LYS A 20 14.62 10.08 19.47
N TYR A 21 14.13 9.65 20.63
CA TYR A 21 14.14 10.43 21.87
C TYR A 21 15.16 9.96 22.93
N GLY A 22 15.86 8.86 22.67
CA GLY A 22 17.04 8.42 23.41
C GLY A 22 16.75 7.62 24.68
N SER A 23 15.75 7.97 25.50
CA SER A 23 15.50 7.31 26.77
C SER A 23 14.00 7.10 27.10
N VAL A 24 13.74 6.10 27.94
CA VAL A 24 12.37 5.82 28.44
C VAL A 24 11.80 6.98 29.24
N LYS A 25 12.66 7.71 30.00
CA LYS A 25 12.24 8.89 30.77
C LYS A 25 11.76 9.99 29.84
N GLU A 26 12.50 10.25 28.79
CA GLU A 26 12.16 11.26 27.78
C GLU A 26 10.91 10.85 26.98
N LEU A 27 10.79 9.59 26.59
CA LEU A 27 9.58 9.07 25.96
C LEU A 27 8.32 9.29 26.82
N LYS A 28 8.38 9.02 28.11
CA LYS A 28 7.25 9.26 29.02
C LYS A 28 6.87 10.74 29.04
N ARG A 29 7.87 11.65 29.05
CA ARG A 29 7.66 13.10 28.98
C ARG A 29 6.99 13.51 27.66
N ILE A 30 7.53 13.07 26.54
CA ILE A 30 7.02 13.38 25.19
C ILE A 30 5.59 12.83 25.00
N TYR A 31 5.33 11.59 25.39
CA TYR A 31 3.99 11.01 25.28
C TYR A 31 2.95 11.77 26.11
N ARG A 32 3.34 12.27 27.29
CA ARG A 32 2.46 13.12 28.09
C ARG A 32 2.16 14.44 27.38
N LEU A 33 3.17 15.10 26.81
CA LEU A 33 3.00 16.34 26.04
C LEU A 33 2.13 16.13 24.79
N GLN A 34 2.21 14.96 24.16
CA GLN A 34 1.41 14.58 22.98
C GLN A 34 0.04 14.01 23.36
N ASN A 35 -0.35 14.04 24.60
CA ASN A 35 -1.57 13.40 25.11
C ASN A 35 -1.69 11.91 24.72
N GLN A 36 -0.57 11.22 24.60
CA GLN A 36 -0.54 9.80 24.27
C GLN A 36 -0.49 8.95 25.53
N ILE A 37 -1.21 7.82 25.48
CA ILE A 37 -1.18 6.85 26.59
C ILE A 37 0.07 5.96 26.41
N PHE A 38 1.09 6.22 27.24
CA PHE A 38 2.32 5.42 27.29
C PHE A 38 2.05 3.93 27.32
N GLN A 39 1.13 3.50 28.20
CA GLN A 39 0.80 2.08 28.39
C GLN A 39 0.26 1.43 27.12
N ARG A 40 -0.51 2.14 26.31
CA ARG A 40 -1.04 1.61 25.05
C ARG A 40 0.09 1.31 24.05
N VAL A 41 1.04 2.23 23.90
CA VAL A 41 2.17 2.07 22.97
C VAL A 41 3.10 0.96 23.44
N TYR A 42 3.41 0.92 24.74
CA TYR A 42 4.27 -0.10 25.33
C TYR A 42 3.63 -1.50 25.29
N SER A 43 2.35 -1.63 25.63
CA SER A 43 1.65 -2.91 25.54
C SER A 43 1.58 -3.45 24.11
N SER A 44 1.39 -2.58 23.11
CA SER A 44 1.47 -2.99 21.70
C SER A 44 2.86 -3.49 21.33
N HIS A 45 3.92 -2.77 21.77
CA HIS A 45 5.31 -3.21 21.57
C HIS A 45 5.54 -4.61 22.15
N VAL A 46 5.14 -4.84 23.41
CA VAL A 46 5.33 -6.14 24.08
C VAL A 46 4.61 -7.26 23.31
N ARG A 47 3.36 -7.03 22.85
CA ARG A 47 2.63 -8.02 22.06
C ARG A 47 3.33 -8.32 20.73
N GLN A 48 3.78 -7.30 20.02
CA GLN A 48 4.49 -7.48 18.75
C GLN A 48 5.79 -8.24 18.94
N LYS A 49 6.58 -7.93 19.97
CA LYS A 49 7.83 -8.66 20.28
C LYS A 49 7.56 -10.12 20.65
N LYS A 50 6.55 -10.39 21.49
CA LYS A 50 6.14 -11.76 21.81
C LYS A 50 5.72 -12.54 20.56
N SER A 51 4.96 -11.92 19.67
CA SER A 51 4.56 -12.50 18.39
C SER A 51 5.77 -12.78 17.49
N GLN A 52 6.71 -11.85 17.43
CA GLN A 52 7.97 -12.00 16.69
C GLN A 52 8.80 -13.18 17.24
N GLU A 53 9.02 -13.26 18.55
CA GLU A 53 9.77 -14.35 19.18
C GLU A 53 9.12 -15.71 18.91
N LYS A 54 7.78 -15.78 18.98
CA LYS A 54 7.04 -17.01 18.68
C LYS A 54 7.25 -17.45 17.24
N LEU A 55 7.24 -16.50 16.29
CA LEU A 55 7.50 -16.79 14.90
C LEU A 55 8.95 -17.26 14.67
N MET A 56 9.93 -16.55 15.25
CA MET A 56 11.35 -16.90 15.15
C MET A 56 11.63 -18.30 15.67
N LYS A 57 11.10 -18.65 16.84
CA LYS A 57 11.23 -20.01 17.41
C LYS A 57 10.58 -21.09 16.55
N THR A 58 9.51 -20.75 15.83
CA THR A 58 8.83 -21.71 14.96
C THR A 58 9.63 -22.07 13.72
N PHE A 59 10.27 -21.09 13.10
CA PHE A 59 11.05 -21.33 11.88
C PHE A 59 12.36 -22.08 12.08
N ASN A 60 12.89 -22.07 13.32
CA ASN A 60 14.16 -22.65 13.65
C ASN A 60 15.29 -22.09 12.73
N HIS A 61 15.61 -22.75 11.61
CA HIS A 61 16.65 -22.30 10.67
C HIS A 61 16.13 -22.04 9.25
N ASP A 62 14.84 -22.20 9.00
CA ASP A 62 14.24 -22.15 7.68
C ASP A 62 13.90 -20.73 7.19
N ALA A 63 14.09 -19.73 8.03
CA ALA A 63 13.83 -18.34 7.68
C ALA A 63 15.01 -17.41 7.96
N THR A 64 15.11 -16.36 7.15
CA THR A 64 15.94 -15.19 7.44
C THR A 64 15.05 -14.04 7.89
N PHE A 65 15.44 -13.34 8.96
CA PHE A 65 14.74 -12.19 9.51
C PHE A 65 15.58 -10.95 9.28
N ILE A 66 15.01 -9.95 8.62
CA ILE A 66 15.63 -8.64 8.39
C ILE A 66 14.64 -7.52 8.70
N TYR A 67 15.15 -6.35 9.02
CA TYR A 67 14.31 -5.17 9.07
C TYR A 67 13.99 -4.68 7.66
N ARG A 68 12.85 -4.01 7.49
CA ARG A 68 12.37 -3.56 6.17
C ARG A 68 13.36 -2.65 5.44
N GLU A 69 14.19 -1.94 6.19
CA GLU A 69 15.21 -1.03 5.68
C GLU A 69 16.37 -1.76 4.96
N GLU A 70 16.48 -3.07 5.18
CA GLU A 70 17.49 -3.95 4.58
C GLU A 70 16.97 -4.68 3.32
N LEU A 71 15.69 -4.48 2.96
CA LEU A 71 15.11 -5.11 1.78
C LEU A 71 15.75 -4.56 0.49
N SER A 72 16.08 -5.48 -0.39
CA SER A 72 16.47 -5.15 -1.77
C SER A 72 15.99 -6.25 -2.73
N ILE A 73 15.65 -5.88 -3.96
CA ILE A 73 15.13 -6.83 -4.95
C ILE A 73 16.11 -8.00 -5.20
N PRO A 74 17.43 -7.78 -5.35
CA PRO A 74 18.38 -8.89 -5.54
C PRO A 74 18.42 -9.85 -4.36
N PHE A 75 18.30 -9.34 -3.13
CA PHE A 75 18.33 -10.18 -1.93
C PHE A 75 17.03 -11.00 -1.78
N VAL A 76 15.88 -10.36 -2.00
CA VAL A 76 14.56 -11.00 -1.88
C VAL A 76 14.38 -12.17 -2.84
N LYS A 77 14.93 -12.09 -4.04
CA LYS A 77 14.85 -13.15 -5.07
C LYS A 77 15.48 -14.50 -4.66
N ASN A 78 16.31 -14.53 -3.63
CA ASN A 78 16.95 -15.75 -3.15
C ASN A 78 16.04 -16.63 -2.28
N PHE A 79 14.79 -16.22 -2.04
CA PHE A 79 13.85 -16.91 -1.17
C PHE A 79 12.59 -17.31 -1.93
N SER A 80 12.00 -18.45 -1.54
CA SER A 80 10.75 -18.93 -2.15
C SER A 80 9.52 -18.11 -1.74
N PHE A 81 9.53 -17.60 -0.50
CA PHE A 81 8.43 -16.81 0.07
C PHE A 81 8.95 -15.54 0.74
N LEU A 82 8.25 -14.45 0.51
CA LEU A 82 8.43 -13.20 1.24
C LEU A 82 7.32 -13.05 2.29
N ILE A 83 7.69 -12.82 3.54
CA ILE A 83 6.74 -12.59 4.62
C ILE A 83 6.84 -11.14 5.07
N SER A 84 5.72 -10.44 5.07
CA SER A 84 5.54 -9.15 5.73
C SER A 84 4.98 -9.38 7.14
N PHE A 85 5.77 -9.08 8.16
CA PHE A 85 5.36 -9.20 9.56
C PHE A 85 5.07 -7.81 10.15
N GLY A 86 3.81 -7.40 10.14
CA GLY A 86 3.43 -6.05 10.57
C GLY A 86 1.95 -5.75 10.45
N GLY A 87 1.60 -4.57 9.95
CA GLY A 87 0.25 -4.13 9.55
C GLY A 87 0.22 -3.77 8.06
N ASP A 88 -0.91 -3.25 7.58
CA ASP A 88 -1.15 -2.99 6.16
C ASP A 88 -0.08 -2.12 5.48
N ASN A 89 0.32 -1.00 6.07
CA ASN A 89 1.39 -0.15 5.51
C ASN A 89 2.74 -0.86 5.40
N HIS A 90 3.05 -1.78 6.33
CA HIS A 90 4.26 -2.58 6.23
C HIS A 90 4.15 -3.64 5.15
N PHE A 91 2.96 -4.20 4.96
CA PHE A 91 2.68 -5.13 3.88
C PHE A 91 2.89 -4.47 2.51
N ILE A 92 2.30 -3.30 2.29
CA ILE A 92 2.45 -2.54 1.04
C ILE A 92 3.93 -2.24 0.78
N TYR A 93 4.65 -1.75 1.79
CA TYR A 93 6.09 -1.49 1.69
C TYR A 93 6.88 -2.74 1.26
N THR A 94 6.66 -3.88 1.94
CA THR A 94 7.36 -5.13 1.67
C THR A 94 7.01 -5.69 0.30
N ALA A 95 5.75 -5.59 -0.11
CA ALA A 95 5.25 -6.14 -1.37
C ALA A 95 5.88 -5.48 -2.61
N ARG A 96 6.39 -4.26 -2.50
CA ARG A 96 7.13 -3.59 -3.60
C ARG A 96 8.41 -4.31 -4.02
N PHE A 97 8.97 -5.11 -3.12
CA PHE A 97 10.17 -5.91 -3.39
C PHE A 97 9.83 -7.34 -3.83
N ALA A 98 8.56 -7.73 -3.82
CA ALA A 98 8.15 -9.10 -4.09
C ALA A 98 8.23 -9.43 -5.58
N SER A 99 8.97 -10.46 -5.92
CA SER A 99 8.93 -11.15 -7.22
C SER A 99 8.38 -12.59 -7.09
N GLN A 100 8.23 -13.06 -5.87
CA GLN A 100 7.66 -14.35 -5.46
C GLN A 100 6.38 -14.13 -4.66
N PRO A 101 5.63 -15.20 -4.32
CA PRO A 101 4.44 -15.08 -3.48
C PRO A 101 4.76 -14.44 -2.12
N ILE A 102 3.89 -13.49 -1.71
CA ILE A 102 4.01 -12.79 -0.42
C ILE A 102 2.95 -13.27 0.58
N ILE A 103 3.35 -13.36 1.84
CA ILE A 103 2.48 -13.70 2.97
C ILE A 103 2.40 -12.51 3.92
N GLY A 104 1.20 -12.02 4.17
CA GLY A 104 0.96 -10.97 5.16
C GLY A 104 0.59 -11.54 6.51
N ILE A 105 1.36 -11.23 7.57
CA ILE A 105 1.09 -11.65 8.96
C ILE A 105 0.88 -10.42 9.82
N ASN A 106 -0.31 -10.29 10.42
CA ASN A 106 -0.62 -9.23 11.37
C ASN A 106 0.11 -9.49 12.70
N SER A 107 1.02 -8.58 13.06
CA SER A 107 1.85 -8.69 14.28
C SER A 107 1.11 -8.31 15.57
N ASP A 108 0.05 -7.49 15.49
CA ASP A 108 -0.77 -7.06 16.64
C ASP A 108 -2.23 -6.80 16.22
N PRO A 109 -3.07 -7.84 16.13
CA PRO A 109 -4.48 -7.71 15.75
C PRO A 109 -5.32 -6.85 16.72
N LYS A 110 -4.82 -6.56 17.93
CA LYS A 110 -5.52 -5.69 18.88
C LYS A 110 -5.43 -4.20 18.51
N THR A 111 -4.43 -3.81 17.75
CA THR A 111 -4.22 -2.39 17.38
C THR A 111 -4.30 -2.12 15.88
N SER A 112 -4.26 -3.15 15.05
CA SER A 112 -4.35 -3.04 13.59
C SER A 112 -5.39 -4.01 13.05
N THR A 113 -6.33 -3.50 12.26
CA THR A 113 -7.34 -4.34 11.59
C THR A 113 -6.69 -5.33 10.63
N GLY A 114 -5.65 -4.91 9.90
CA GLY A 114 -4.94 -5.76 8.95
C GLY A 114 -5.82 -6.19 7.78
N ALA A 115 -6.46 -5.22 7.11
CA ALA A 115 -7.38 -5.48 5.98
C ALA A 115 -6.71 -6.17 4.79
N LEU A 116 -5.39 -6.04 4.67
CA LEU A 116 -4.59 -6.66 3.63
C LEU A 116 -3.93 -7.98 4.05
N LEU A 117 -4.07 -8.39 5.32
CA LEU A 117 -3.33 -9.50 5.91
C LEU A 117 -4.23 -10.71 6.13
N TYR A 118 -3.88 -11.85 5.55
CA TYR A 118 -4.68 -13.07 5.67
C TYR A 118 -4.32 -13.95 6.87
N PHE A 119 -3.20 -13.66 7.52
CA PHE A 119 -2.73 -14.41 8.68
C PHE A 119 -2.53 -13.49 9.89
N HIS A 120 -2.80 -14.03 11.05
CA HIS A 120 -2.17 -13.66 12.31
C HIS A 120 -1.19 -14.78 12.70
N VAL A 121 -0.31 -14.51 13.67
CA VAL A 121 0.82 -15.39 13.99
C VAL A 121 0.41 -16.83 14.26
N ASP A 122 -0.63 -17.05 15.06
CA ASP A 122 -1.04 -18.41 15.45
C ASP A 122 -1.53 -19.24 14.27
N LYS A 123 -2.34 -18.62 13.40
CA LYS A 123 -2.84 -19.26 12.17
C LYS A 123 -1.70 -19.56 11.19
N PHE A 124 -0.73 -18.65 11.06
CA PHE A 124 0.44 -18.91 10.24
C PHE A 124 1.26 -20.09 10.77
N ILE A 125 1.55 -20.11 12.09
CA ILE A 125 2.30 -21.18 12.73
C ILE A 125 1.62 -22.55 12.56
N GLU A 126 0.29 -22.58 12.67
CA GLU A 126 -0.47 -23.80 12.41
C GLU A 126 -0.26 -24.33 11.00
N HIS A 127 -0.37 -23.45 9.98
CA HIS A 127 -0.15 -23.81 8.58
C HIS A 127 1.28 -24.26 8.32
N TYR A 128 2.26 -23.58 8.93
CA TYR A 128 3.67 -23.94 8.81
C TYR A 128 3.95 -25.33 9.41
N LYS A 129 3.50 -25.59 10.65
CA LYS A 129 3.70 -26.89 11.32
C LYS A 129 3.03 -28.04 10.59
N LYS A 130 1.90 -27.82 9.95
CA LYS A 130 1.21 -28.80 9.08
C LYS A 130 1.85 -28.93 7.69
N LYS A 131 3.04 -28.35 7.45
CA LYS A 131 3.77 -28.34 6.19
C LYS A 131 3.00 -27.84 4.98
N LYS A 132 1.91 -27.08 5.17
CA LYS A 132 1.01 -26.64 4.10
C LYS A 132 1.70 -25.80 3.02
N PHE A 133 2.73 -25.04 3.37
CA PHE A 133 3.50 -24.24 2.40
C PHE A 133 4.37 -25.12 1.50
N TYR A 134 4.92 -26.21 2.01
CA TYR A 134 5.74 -27.15 1.26
C TYR A 134 4.91 -28.08 0.37
N GLU A 135 3.70 -28.38 0.78
CA GLU A 135 2.75 -29.27 0.07
C GLU A 135 1.81 -28.48 -0.86
N ASN A 136 2.08 -27.19 -1.07
CA ASN A 136 1.25 -26.28 -1.89
C ASN A 136 -0.22 -26.23 -1.46
N GLN A 137 -0.52 -26.46 -0.18
CA GLN A 137 -1.86 -26.41 0.40
C GLN A 137 -2.23 -24.98 0.85
N TYR A 138 -2.14 -24.04 -0.08
CA TYR A 138 -2.54 -22.64 0.06
C TYR A 138 -3.17 -22.14 -1.23
N LEU A 139 -3.85 -20.99 -1.14
CA LEU A 139 -4.39 -20.32 -2.31
C LEU A 139 -3.50 -19.13 -2.65
N ILE A 140 -3.31 -18.89 -3.94
CA ILE A 140 -2.72 -17.63 -4.43
C ILE A 140 -3.85 -16.76 -4.93
N GLU A 141 -3.93 -15.54 -4.41
CA GLU A 141 -4.76 -14.48 -4.95
C GLU A 141 -3.86 -13.50 -5.71
N GLU A 142 -4.18 -13.27 -6.97
CA GLU A 142 -3.44 -12.35 -7.83
C GLU A 142 -4.06 -10.95 -7.74
N TRP A 143 -3.39 -10.04 -7.02
CA TRP A 143 -3.87 -8.67 -6.86
C TRP A 143 -3.49 -7.82 -8.06
N THR A 144 -4.45 -7.03 -8.49
CA THR A 144 -4.27 -6.07 -9.57
C THR A 144 -3.41 -4.89 -9.10
N LEU A 145 -2.51 -4.46 -9.98
CA LEU A 145 -1.60 -3.34 -9.75
C LEU A 145 -1.85 -2.24 -10.79
N ILE A 146 -1.60 -0.98 -10.40
CA ILE A 146 -1.55 0.15 -11.33
C ILE A 146 -0.08 0.41 -11.65
N GLU A 147 0.21 0.78 -12.89
CA GLU A 147 1.53 1.22 -13.33
C GLU A 147 1.42 2.59 -13.98
N GLY A 148 2.43 3.44 -13.77
CA GLY A 148 2.46 4.78 -14.33
C GLY A 148 3.76 5.06 -15.03
N ILE A 149 3.67 5.92 -16.06
CA ILE A 149 4.82 6.48 -16.79
C ILE A 149 4.67 7.99 -16.79
N ILE A 150 5.70 8.69 -16.35
CA ILE A 150 5.79 10.15 -16.41
C ILE A 150 6.73 10.52 -17.56
N GLU A 151 6.27 11.40 -18.45
CA GLU A 151 7.05 12.05 -19.50
C GLU A 151 7.23 13.52 -19.13
N TYR A 152 8.46 13.96 -19.00
CA TYR A 152 8.82 15.33 -18.66
C TYR A 152 8.89 16.23 -19.90
N PRO A 153 8.85 17.58 -19.73
CA PRO A 153 8.92 18.51 -20.85
C PRO A 153 10.19 18.40 -21.70
N ASP A 154 11.27 17.88 -21.15
CA ASP A 154 12.53 17.61 -21.87
C ASP A 154 12.50 16.29 -22.67
N GLY A 155 11.38 15.57 -22.65
CA GLY A 155 11.19 14.28 -23.33
C GLY A 155 11.69 13.08 -22.54
N SER A 156 12.31 13.26 -21.38
CA SER A 156 12.72 12.14 -20.52
C SER A 156 11.50 11.42 -19.94
N LYS A 157 11.64 10.10 -19.69
CA LYS A 157 10.55 9.27 -19.17
C LYS A 157 11.01 8.47 -17.96
N ILE A 158 10.14 8.38 -16.98
CA ILE A 158 10.36 7.57 -15.79
C ILE A 158 9.13 6.72 -15.47
N SER A 159 9.34 5.48 -15.06
CA SER A 159 8.25 4.66 -14.50
C SER A 159 8.02 5.01 -13.02
N THR A 160 6.77 5.11 -12.61
CA THR A 160 6.42 5.24 -11.19
C THR A 160 6.58 3.93 -10.41
N GLY A 161 6.88 2.85 -11.11
CA GLY A 161 6.78 1.50 -10.57
C GLY A 161 5.33 1.06 -10.41
N LYS A 162 5.14 -0.03 -9.68
CA LYS A 162 3.84 -0.67 -9.47
C LYS A 162 3.20 -0.16 -8.19
N CYS A 163 2.00 0.38 -8.30
CA CYS A 163 1.15 0.77 -7.19
C CYS A 163 0.33 -0.44 -6.73
N ILE A 164 0.41 -0.75 -5.46
CA ILE A 164 -0.32 -1.86 -4.82
C ILE A 164 -1.64 -1.37 -4.24
N SER A 165 -1.66 -0.20 -3.67
CA SER A 165 -2.79 0.40 -2.96
C SER A 165 -3.33 1.62 -3.68
N GLU A 166 -2.68 2.77 -3.54
CA GLU A 166 -3.14 4.02 -4.13
C GLU A 166 -2.01 4.92 -4.63
N THR A 167 -2.32 5.72 -5.64
CA THR A 167 -1.46 6.80 -6.13
C THR A 167 -2.19 8.13 -6.02
N ILE A 168 -1.53 9.14 -5.44
CA ILE A 168 -2.03 10.52 -5.41
C ILE A 168 -1.23 11.41 -6.34
N ILE A 169 -1.94 12.25 -7.09
CA ILE A 169 -1.39 13.31 -7.93
C ILE A 169 -1.91 14.61 -7.36
N ARG A 170 -1.03 15.48 -6.91
CA ARG A 170 -1.41 16.72 -6.22
C ARG A 170 -0.37 17.81 -6.38
N ASN A 171 -0.73 19.03 -6.01
CA ASN A 171 0.25 20.10 -5.81
C ASN A 171 1.29 19.69 -4.76
N GLU A 172 2.52 20.15 -4.90
CA GLU A 172 3.57 19.90 -3.89
C GLU A 172 3.14 20.38 -2.51
N PHE A 173 2.56 21.55 -2.43
CA PHE A 173 1.95 22.08 -1.21
C PHE A 173 0.52 21.56 -1.06
N ALA A 174 0.26 20.85 0.02
CA ALA A 174 -1.03 20.17 0.24
C ALA A 174 -2.22 21.14 0.37
N GLU A 175 -1.98 22.36 0.78
CA GLU A 175 -2.93 23.48 0.91
C GLU A 175 -3.19 24.23 -0.40
N ALA A 176 -2.39 23.99 -1.43
CA ALA A 176 -2.58 24.60 -2.75
C ALA A 176 -3.46 23.72 -3.64
N MET A 177 -4.26 24.38 -4.47
CA MET A 177 -5.09 23.68 -5.46
C MET A 177 -4.23 22.96 -6.50
N SER A 178 -4.55 21.71 -6.71
CA SER A 178 -4.02 20.92 -7.82
C SER A 178 -4.72 21.30 -9.11
N ARG A 179 -3.96 21.56 -10.18
CA ARG A 179 -4.47 21.91 -11.50
C ARG A 179 -3.86 20.98 -12.54
N TYR A 180 -4.72 20.41 -13.36
CA TYR A 180 -4.31 19.45 -14.38
C TYR A 180 -5.37 19.28 -15.46
N LEU A 181 -4.92 18.88 -16.63
CA LEU A 181 -5.78 18.36 -17.68
C LEU A 181 -5.87 16.83 -17.50
N ILE A 182 -7.07 16.29 -17.63
CA ILE A 182 -7.32 14.85 -17.49
C ILE A 182 -8.11 14.33 -18.69
N ARG A 183 -7.76 13.13 -19.17
CA ARG A 183 -8.56 12.38 -20.12
C ARG A 183 -8.43 10.88 -19.93
N ILE A 184 -9.42 10.14 -20.45
CA ILE A 184 -9.40 8.68 -20.51
C ILE A 184 -9.49 8.29 -21.99
N ASN A 185 -8.58 7.42 -22.48
CA ASN A 185 -8.57 6.85 -23.85
C ASN A 185 -8.59 7.90 -24.95
N GLN A 186 -7.76 8.78 -25.12
CA GLN A 186 -7.69 9.77 -26.22
C GLN A 186 -8.96 10.64 -26.44
N LYS A 187 -9.90 10.65 -25.47
CA LYS A 187 -11.01 11.59 -25.49
C LYS A 187 -10.49 13.03 -25.28
N GLU A 188 -11.39 14.01 -25.37
CA GLU A 188 -11.04 15.40 -25.08
C GLU A 188 -10.55 15.57 -23.65
N TYR A 189 -9.57 16.45 -23.45
CA TYR A 189 -9.09 16.83 -22.14
C TYR A 189 -10.16 17.64 -21.38
N GLU A 190 -10.25 17.39 -20.09
CA GLU A 190 -11.01 18.18 -19.15
C GLU A 190 -10.05 18.89 -18.20
N GLU A 191 -10.17 20.21 -18.08
CA GLU A 191 -9.45 20.98 -17.07
C GLU A 191 -10.08 20.74 -15.70
N GLN A 192 -9.28 20.35 -14.71
CA GLN A 192 -9.74 20.15 -13.34
C GLN A 192 -8.92 20.93 -12.31
N LYS A 193 -9.62 21.35 -11.26
CA LYS A 193 -9.05 21.93 -10.03
C LYS A 193 -9.59 21.16 -8.83
N SER A 194 -8.68 20.67 -7.97
CA SER A 194 -9.06 19.83 -6.84
C SER A 194 -7.95 19.84 -5.77
N SER A 195 -8.17 19.18 -4.64
CA SER A 195 -7.08 18.90 -3.68
C SER A 195 -6.20 17.71 -4.11
N GLY A 196 -6.36 17.24 -5.34
CA GLY A 196 -5.60 16.16 -5.95
C GLY A 196 -6.48 15.02 -6.48
N LEU A 197 -5.91 14.27 -7.42
CA LEU A 197 -6.52 13.09 -8.03
C LEU A 197 -5.96 11.83 -7.37
N LEU A 198 -6.84 11.02 -6.80
CA LEU A 198 -6.48 9.76 -6.16
C LEU A 198 -6.88 8.58 -7.04
N LEU A 199 -5.93 7.70 -7.33
CA LEU A 199 -6.12 6.44 -8.04
C LEU A 199 -6.05 5.31 -7.02
N SER A 200 -6.91 4.29 -7.14
CA SER A 200 -6.91 3.16 -6.20
C SER A 200 -7.11 1.83 -6.89
N THR A 201 -6.35 0.83 -6.46
CA THR A 201 -6.61 -0.59 -6.70
C THR A 201 -7.66 -1.13 -5.72
N GLY A 202 -8.10 -2.38 -5.88
CA GLY A 202 -8.94 -3.05 -4.89
C GLY A 202 -8.29 -3.16 -3.50
N ALA A 203 -6.96 -3.24 -3.41
CA ALA A 203 -6.25 -3.23 -2.14
C ALA A 203 -6.31 -1.86 -1.43
N GLY A 204 -6.25 -0.76 -2.19
CA GLY A 204 -6.39 0.60 -1.65
C GLY A 204 -7.82 1.00 -1.31
N SER A 205 -8.82 0.31 -1.89
CA SER A 205 -10.22 0.70 -1.78
C SER A 205 -10.78 0.68 -0.35
N THR A 206 -10.14 0.00 0.58
CA THR A 206 -10.53 -0.04 2.01
C THR A 206 -9.80 0.98 2.88
N GLY A 207 -8.88 1.76 2.28
CA GLY A 207 -8.00 2.70 2.96
C GLY A 207 -8.38 4.16 2.73
N TRP A 208 -7.40 4.94 2.28
CA TRP A 208 -7.58 6.38 2.05
C TRP A 208 -8.62 6.66 0.97
N PHE A 209 -8.65 5.86 -0.09
CA PHE A 209 -9.66 6.00 -1.14
C PHE A 209 -11.09 5.97 -0.59
N TYR A 210 -11.42 5.00 0.29
CA TYR A 210 -12.73 4.92 0.94
C TYR A 210 -13.08 6.21 1.70
N ASN A 211 -12.11 6.77 2.43
CA ASN A 211 -12.33 7.99 3.22
C ASN A 211 -12.51 9.24 2.36
N CYS A 212 -12.06 9.23 1.11
CA CYS A 212 -12.27 10.33 0.16
C CYS A 212 -13.61 10.27 -0.56
N LEU A 213 -14.33 9.14 -0.49
CA LEU A 213 -15.64 9.01 -1.12
C LEU A 213 -16.69 9.84 -0.39
N PRO A 214 -17.62 10.50 -1.12
CA PRO A 214 -18.79 11.10 -0.53
C PRO A 214 -19.58 10.11 0.31
N HIS A 215 -20.19 10.57 1.40
CA HIS A 215 -20.94 9.69 2.33
C HIS A 215 -22.03 8.89 1.62
N SER A 216 -22.67 9.48 0.61
CA SER A 216 -23.66 8.80 -0.23
C SER A 216 -23.09 7.61 -0.98
N ILE A 217 -21.81 7.65 -1.41
CA ILE A 217 -21.15 6.55 -2.12
C ILE A 217 -20.62 5.51 -1.13
N GLN A 218 -20.15 5.90 0.05
CA GLN A 218 -19.67 4.97 1.08
C GLN A 218 -20.71 3.94 1.53
N LEU A 219 -22.00 4.26 1.38
CA LEU A 219 -23.11 3.38 1.74
C LEU A 219 -23.44 2.32 0.67
N TYR A 220 -22.84 2.42 -0.52
CA TYR A 220 -23.06 1.47 -1.59
C TYR A 220 -21.99 0.37 -1.61
N GLU A 221 -22.38 -0.83 -2.05
CA GLU A 221 -21.51 -2.03 -2.05
C GLU A 221 -20.22 -1.87 -2.87
N ASP A 222 -20.22 -1.02 -3.91
CA ASP A 222 -19.05 -0.80 -4.77
C ASP A 222 -18.10 0.31 -4.30
N ALA A 223 -18.29 0.83 -3.09
CA ALA A 223 -17.33 1.73 -2.43
C ALA A 223 -15.97 1.04 -2.21
N THR A 224 -16.00 -0.25 -1.88
CA THR A 224 -14.82 -1.13 -1.84
C THR A 224 -14.97 -2.20 -2.91
N PHE A 225 -13.85 -2.67 -3.47
CA PHE A 225 -13.89 -3.65 -4.54
C PHE A 225 -12.78 -4.71 -4.41
N PRO A 226 -12.93 -5.88 -5.09
CA PRO A 226 -12.00 -6.98 -4.95
C PRO A 226 -10.56 -6.60 -5.33
N LYS A 227 -9.59 -7.14 -4.60
CA LYS A 227 -8.16 -6.88 -4.83
C LYS A 227 -7.68 -7.44 -6.19
N ASN A 228 -8.38 -8.42 -6.73
CA ASN A 228 -8.13 -9.03 -8.03
C ASN A 228 -9.03 -8.47 -9.15
N ALA A 229 -9.80 -7.42 -8.87
CA ALA A 229 -10.64 -6.78 -9.89
C ALA A 229 -9.80 -6.26 -11.06
N GLU A 230 -10.21 -6.55 -12.29
CA GLU A 230 -9.50 -6.09 -13.50
C GLU A 230 -9.88 -4.64 -13.88
N TYR A 231 -9.89 -3.78 -12.88
CA TYR A 231 -10.07 -2.34 -13.01
C TYR A 231 -9.45 -1.62 -11.81
N PHE A 232 -9.27 -0.33 -11.96
CA PHE A 232 -8.97 0.59 -10.87
C PHE A 232 -9.95 1.76 -10.89
N LYS A 233 -10.03 2.48 -9.79
CA LYS A 233 -10.91 3.65 -9.69
C LYS A 233 -10.12 4.91 -9.44
N ILE A 234 -10.66 6.03 -9.89
CA ILE A 234 -10.12 7.36 -9.62
C ILE A 234 -11.16 8.22 -8.91
N ILE A 235 -10.68 9.17 -8.11
CA ILE A 235 -11.51 10.20 -7.51
C ILE A 235 -10.76 11.52 -7.45
N ALA A 236 -11.38 12.59 -7.97
CA ALA A 236 -10.92 13.96 -7.72
C ALA A 236 -11.36 14.37 -6.32
N ARG A 237 -10.38 14.68 -5.46
CA ARG A 237 -10.63 15.08 -4.08
C ARG A 237 -11.04 16.54 -4.01
N GLU A 238 -12.13 16.83 -3.31
CA GLU A 238 -12.58 18.21 -3.08
C GLU A 238 -12.53 19.06 -4.36
N PRO A 239 -13.26 18.64 -5.42
CA PRO A 239 -13.19 19.32 -6.71
C PRO A 239 -13.65 20.76 -6.60
N GLY A 240 -12.95 21.65 -7.29
CA GLY A 240 -13.29 23.07 -7.35
C GLY A 240 -14.66 23.28 -7.99
N PHE A 241 -15.43 24.25 -7.46
CA PHE A 241 -16.72 24.57 -8.01
C PHE A 241 -16.57 25.27 -9.38
N ASN A 242 -17.26 24.75 -10.41
CA ASN A 242 -17.37 25.39 -11.71
C ASN A 242 -18.84 25.62 -12.05
N ARG A 243 -19.22 26.87 -12.33
CA ARG A 243 -20.61 27.24 -12.65
C ARG A 243 -21.03 26.89 -14.09
N THR A 244 -20.08 26.75 -14.98
CA THR A 244 -20.33 26.64 -16.44
C THR A 244 -20.08 25.26 -16.99
N HIS A 245 -19.39 24.39 -16.22
CA HIS A 245 -18.97 23.08 -16.71
C HIS A 245 -19.26 21.99 -15.68
N LYS A 246 -19.83 20.88 -16.15
CA LYS A 246 -19.99 19.66 -15.35
C LYS A 246 -18.79 18.75 -15.59
N PHE A 247 -18.03 18.48 -14.57
CA PHE A 247 -16.91 17.55 -14.64
C PHE A 247 -17.36 16.11 -14.95
N LYS A 248 -16.68 15.46 -15.90
CA LYS A 248 -16.94 14.09 -16.33
C LYS A 248 -16.11 13.09 -15.52
N TYR A 249 -14.90 13.48 -15.10
CA TYR A 249 -13.90 12.56 -14.54
C TYR A 249 -13.69 12.75 -13.03
N LEU A 250 -14.76 13.04 -12.27
CA LEU A 250 -14.67 13.19 -10.80
C LEU A 250 -14.54 11.84 -10.09
N TYR A 251 -15.26 10.83 -10.55
CA TYR A 251 -15.24 9.47 -10.03
C TYR A 251 -15.47 8.51 -11.18
N CYS A 252 -14.45 7.72 -11.53
CA CYS A 252 -14.50 6.85 -12.68
C CYS A 252 -13.88 5.49 -12.37
N THR A 253 -14.37 4.47 -13.06
CA THR A 253 -13.76 3.14 -13.12
C THR A 253 -13.02 3.01 -14.45
N LEU A 254 -11.77 2.56 -14.40
CA LEU A 254 -10.94 2.30 -15.56
C LEU A 254 -10.65 0.81 -15.65
N HIS A 255 -11.01 0.20 -16.76
CA HIS A 255 -10.86 -1.22 -17.03
C HIS A 255 -9.50 -1.54 -17.68
N LYS A 256 -9.28 -2.80 -18.02
CA LYS A 256 -7.99 -3.36 -18.45
C LYS A 256 -7.28 -2.59 -19.56
N ASP A 257 -8.03 -2.13 -20.55
CA ASP A 257 -7.45 -1.46 -21.74
C ASP A 257 -7.54 0.06 -21.64
N ASP A 258 -8.09 0.59 -20.55
CA ASP A 258 -8.19 2.03 -20.36
C ASP A 258 -6.86 2.63 -19.94
N VAL A 259 -6.57 3.81 -20.49
CA VAL A 259 -5.42 4.62 -20.14
C VAL A 259 -5.90 5.98 -19.62
N LEU A 260 -5.54 6.27 -18.39
CA LEU A 260 -5.68 7.59 -17.79
C LEU A 260 -4.48 8.44 -18.18
N GLU A 261 -4.71 9.59 -18.79
CA GLU A 261 -3.65 10.56 -19.10
C GLU A 261 -3.91 11.87 -18.38
N ILE A 262 -2.85 12.42 -17.78
CA ILE A 262 -2.88 13.65 -16.99
C ILE A 262 -1.74 14.54 -17.44
N ILE A 263 -2.02 15.82 -17.69
CA ILE A 263 -1.01 16.85 -17.95
C ILE A 263 -1.00 17.81 -16.77
N SER A 264 0.16 18.05 -16.21
CA SER A 264 0.34 18.96 -15.06
C SER A 264 0.27 20.42 -15.49
N GLU A 265 -0.49 21.22 -14.73
CA GLU A 265 -0.50 22.69 -14.78
C GLU A 265 -0.05 23.29 -13.45
N MET A 266 0.70 22.53 -12.65
CA MET A 266 1.11 22.89 -11.29
C MET A 266 2.53 22.40 -10.98
N ASP A 267 3.16 22.99 -9.99
CA ASP A 267 4.32 22.38 -9.33
C ASP A 267 3.82 21.20 -8.48
N GLY A 268 3.73 20.05 -9.12
CA GLY A 268 3.05 18.90 -8.59
C GLY A 268 3.98 17.76 -8.19
N VAL A 269 3.37 16.81 -7.50
CA VAL A 269 4.00 15.53 -7.14
C VAL A 269 3.05 14.38 -7.42
N ILE A 270 3.61 13.23 -7.77
CA ILE A 270 2.95 11.93 -7.84
C ILE A 270 3.55 11.07 -6.74
N VAL A 271 2.72 10.58 -5.80
CA VAL A 271 3.17 9.72 -4.71
C VAL A 271 2.48 8.37 -4.78
N VAL A 272 3.25 7.30 -4.83
CA VAL A 272 2.74 5.93 -4.95
C VAL A 272 2.76 5.26 -3.58
N ASP A 273 1.66 4.59 -3.23
CA ASP A 273 1.48 3.79 -2.00
C ASP A 273 1.75 4.57 -0.70
N SER A 274 1.58 5.90 -0.73
CA SER A 274 1.84 6.79 0.41
C SER A 274 3.27 6.70 0.98
N HIS A 275 4.24 6.32 0.15
CA HIS A 275 5.65 6.22 0.54
C HIS A 275 6.46 7.40 0.02
N PRO A 276 7.12 8.20 0.90
CA PRO A 276 7.92 9.35 0.48
C PRO A 276 9.01 9.02 -0.54
N GLU A 277 9.62 7.85 -0.43
CA GLU A 277 10.62 7.35 -1.39
C GLU A 277 10.04 6.99 -2.76
N CYS A 278 8.73 7.01 -2.92
CA CYS A 278 8.00 6.84 -4.17
C CYS A 278 7.28 8.12 -4.57
N SER A 279 7.91 9.24 -4.30
CA SER A 279 7.48 10.57 -4.72
C SER A 279 8.24 11.00 -5.96
N PHE A 280 7.50 11.41 -6.98
CA PHE A 280 8.03 11.85 -8.27
C PHE A 280 7.60 13.29 -8.50
N SER A 281 8.54 14.14 -8.91
CA SER A 281 8.22 15.51 -9.35
C SER A 281 7.28 15.45 -10.55
N PHE A 282 6.30 16.35 -10.60
CA PHE A 282 5.33 16.44 -11.68
C PHE A 282 5.10 17.92 -12.04
N PRO A 283 6.14 18.61 -12.57
CA PRO A 283 6.08 20.03 -12.89
C PRO A 283 5.16 20.33 -14.08
N PRO A 284 4.82 21.63 -14.33
CA PRO A 284 3.97 22.03 -15.43
C PRO A 284 4.48 21.50 -16.78
N GLY A 285 3.54 21.03 -17.61
CA GLY A 285 3.83 20.42 -18.91
C GLY A 285 4.22 18.94 -18.88
N SER A 286 4.50 18.38 -17.71
CA SER A 286 4.70 16.93 -17.58
C SER A 286 3.41 16.17 -17.86
N LYS A 287 3.54 14.99 -18.47
CA LYS A 287 2.44 14.10 -18.80
C LYS A 287 2.60 12.77 -18.06
N ALA A 288 1.58 12.36 -17.35
CA ALA A 288 1.54 11.05 -16.72
C ALA A 288 0.47 10.16 -17.36
N LYS A 289 0.81 8.90 -17.60
CA LYS A 289 -0.13 7.86 -18.06
C LYS A 289 -0.21 6.76 -17.02
N PHE A 290 -1.44 6.37 -16.64
CA PHE A 290 -1.69 5.27 -15.72
C PHE A 290 -2.59 4.23 -16.37
N PHE A 291 -2.27 2.96 -16.12
CA PHE A 291 -2.97 1.81 -16.66
C PHE A 291 -2.81 0.60 -15.72
N LEU A 292 -3.58 -0.45 -15.93
CA LEU A 292 -3.38 -1.70 -15.21
C LEU A 292 -2.07 -2.36 -15.62
N SER A 293 -1.25 -2.72 -14.63
CA SER A 293 -0.04 -3.50 -14.87
C SER A 293 -0.39 -4.89 -15.42
N LYS A 294 0.42 -5.39 -16.34
CA LYS A 294 0.36 -6.79 -16.80
C LYS A 294 0.77 -7.77 -15.71
N GLU A 295 1.61 -7.34 -14.78
CA GLU A 295 2.02 -8.14 -13.64
C GLU A 295 1.00 -8.04 -12.49
N LYS A 296 0.90 -9.11 -11.73
CA LYS A 296 0.02 -9.21 -10.55
C LYS A 296 0.85 -9.49 -9.31
N LEU A 297 0.43 -8.96 -8.17
CA LEU A 297 1.01 -9.33 -6.89
C LEU A 297 0.40 -10.65 -6.42
N LYS A 298 1.22 -11.68 -6.26
CA LYS A 298 0.79 -12.99 -5.77
C LYS A 298 0.76 -13.02 -4.26
N VAL A 299 -0.43 -13.03 -3.68
CA VAL A 299 -0.65 -13.02 -2.23
C VAL A 299 -1.18 -14.36 -1.75
N ILE A 300 -0.52 -14.94 -0.76
CA ILE A 300 -0.91 -16.23 -0.21
C ILE A 300 -2.06 -16.06 0.79
N LYS A 301 -3.11 -16.84 0.57
CA LYS A 301 -4.26 -16.99 1.46
C LYS A 301 -4.28 -18.40 2.08
N PRO A 302 -4.80 -18.52 3.31
CA PRO A 302 -5.05 -19.84 3.87
C PRO A 302 -6.10 -20.57 3.03
N TYR A 303 -5.89 -21.85 2.82
CA TYR A 303 -6.93 -22.70 2.22
C TYR A 303 -8.15 -22.66 3.14
N LYS A 304 -9.32 -22.27 2.61
CA LYS A 304 -10.57 -22.48 3.33
C LYS A 304 -10.85 -23.98 3.25
N ASN A 305 -10.72 -24.71 4.33
CA ASN A 305 -11.38 -26.00 4.41
C ASN A 305 -12.87 -25.72 4.17
N GLN A 306 -13.41 -26.17 3.05
CA GLN A 306 -14.84 -26.41 2.96
C GLN A 306 -15.10 -27.55 3.94
N ASN A 307 -15.90 -27.30 4.98
CA ASN A 307 -16.32 -28.17 6.08
C ASN A 307 -15.64 -27.88 7.43
N LEU A 308 -16.35 -27.18 8.27
CA LEU A 308 -17.14 -27.82 9.34
C LEU A 308 -18.17 -26.83 9.82
#